data_e45dbd5691dfdb1d764bfb6054b34c52
#
_entry.id   e45dbd5691dfdb1d764bfb6054b34c52
#
_cell.length_a   1.000
_cell.length_b   1.000
_cell.length_c   1.000
_cell.angle_alpha   90.00
_cell.angle_beta   90.00
_cell.angle_gamma   90.00
#
_symmetry.space_group_name_H-M   'P 1'
#
loop_
_entity.id
_entity.type
_entity.pdbx_description
1 polymer ?
#
loop_
_entity_poly.entity_id
_entity_poly.type
_entity_poly.pdbx_seq_one_letter_code
_entity_poly.pdbx_strand_id
1 'polypeptide(L)'
;MNLKEAFRYQNKLGALMDEAQSILGRDENITKVENTYLRKKVFDGAENETVIDTPPTEFADRITDIVRFLMALMEQREVLSKAIHAAKNALPIDMDSEVGLNAKRQEIARVLKRMSDVRSSEVVINGGGTGYRFNQEGNQVTYRCDVRRVTTINFDRKVVRNLAAEVNRKADTVSAELDRCLVNSDVAYEAPFDVNDSFAEIFGAYAEEQGKE
;
A
#
# COMPACT_ATOMS: atom_id res chain seq x y z
N MET A 1 -22.03 8.85 5.96
CA MET A 1 -20.92 8.08 6.58
C MET A 1 -19.80 9.03 7.00
N ASN A 2 -18.90 8.61 7.92
CA ASN A 2 -17.75 9.44 8.27
C ASN A 2 -16.58 9.26 7.27
N LEU A 3 -15.56 10.13 7.34
CA LEU A 3 -14.40 10.08 6.45
C LEU A 3 -13.65 8.73 6.50
N LYS A 4 -13.52 8.11 7.69
CA LYS A 4 -12.86 6.80 7.83
C LYS A 4 -13.62 5.70 7.10
N GLU A 5 -14.95 5.70 7.22
CA GLU A 5 -15.83 4.77 6.50
C GLU A 5 -15.77 5.02 4.99
N ALA A 6 -15.77 6.29 4.58
CA ALA A 6 -15.67 6.67 3.18
C ALA A 6 -14.36 6.19 2.52
N PHE A 7 -13.23 6.31 3.19
CA PHE A 7 -11.96 5.75 2.70
C PHE A 7 -11.98 4.22 2.65
N ARG A 8 -12.58 3.56 3.65
CA ARG A 8 -12.75 2.10 3.62
C ARG A 8 -13.61 1.68 2.43
N TYR A 9 -14.69 2.41 2.16
CA TYR A 9 -15.58 2.15 1.03
C TYR A 9 -14.88 2.42 -0.31
N GLN A 10 -14.06 3.49 -0.40
CA GLN A 10 -13.25 3.77 -1.58
C GLN A 10 -12.28 2.63 -1.90
N ASN A 11 -11.65 2.03 -0.88
CA ASN A 11 -10.78 0.87 -1.07
C ASN A 11 -11.58 -0.35 -1.51
N LYS A 12 -12.79 -0.56 -1.00
CA LYS A 12 -13.69 -1.63 -1.45
C LYS A 12 -14.04 -1.49 -2.92
N LEU A 13 -14.44 -0.29 -3.37
CA LEU A 13 -14.71 -0.02 -4.79
C LEU A 13 -13.47 -0.33 -5.65
N GLY A 14 -12.28 0.06 -5.18
CA GLY A 14 -11.02 -0.28 -5.86
C GLY A 14 -10.83 -1.78 -6.02
N ALA A 15 -10.98 -2.55 -4.94
CA ALA A 15 -10.83 -4.00 -4.97
C ALA A 15 -11.84 -4.69 -5.91
N LEU A 16 -13.10 -4.23 -5.92
CA LEU A 16 -14.12 -4.75 -6.86
C LEU A 16 -13.77 -4.44 -8.32
N MET A 17 -13.24 -3.25 -8.60
CA MET A 17 -12.78 -2.89 -9.95
C MET A 17 -11.59 -3.74 -10.39
N ASP A 18 -10.62 -3.98 -9.49
CA ASP A 18 -9.46 -4.82 -9.76
C ASP A 18 -9.88 -6.26 -10.06
N GLU A 19 -10.86 -6.79 -9.33
CA GLU A 19 -11.42 -8.11 -9.54
C GLU A 19 -12.14 -8.21 -10.88
N ALA A 20 -13.02 -7.25 -11.22
CA ALA A 20 -13.66 -7.17 -12.52
C ALA A 20 -12.64 -7.10 -13.67
N GLN A 21 -11.61 -6.27 -13.54
CA GLN A 21 -10.53 -6.18 -14.52
C GLN A 21 -9.76 -7.51 -14.66
N SER A 22 -9.51 -8.20 -13.55
CA SER A 22 -8.86 -9.51 -13.57
C SER A 22 -9.69 -10.56 -14.31
N ILE A 23 -11.01 -10.54 -14.16
CA ILE A 23 -11.92 -11.44 -14.89
C ILE A 23 -11.90 -11.12 -16.39
N LEU A 24 -12.00 -9.82 -16.75
CA LEU A 24 -12.00 -9.36 -18.14
C LEU A 24 -10.64 -9.50 -18.84
N GLY A 25 -9.55 -9.55 -18.07
CA GLY A 25 -8.19 -9.71 -18.59
C GLY A 25 -7.81 -11.15 -18.95
N ARG A 26 -8.69 -12.14 -18.71
CA ARG A 26 -8.43 -13.55 -19.04
C ARG A 26 -9.08 -13.93 -20.35
N ASP A 27 -8.28 -14.36 -21.33
CA ASP A 27 -8.75 -14.76 -22.65
C ASP A 27 -9.83 -15.86 -22.58
N GLU A 28 -9.70 -16.79 -21.65
CA GLU A 28 -10.66 -17.88 -21.40
C GLU A 28 -12.07 -17.39 -21.02
N ASN A 29 -12.18 -16.19 -20.44
CA ASN A 29 -13.46 -15.59 -20.09
C ASN A 29 -14.09 -14.83 -21.27
N ILE A 30 -13.27 -14.18 -22.10
CA ILE A 30 -13.72 -13.24 -23.14
C ILE A 30 -13.75 -13.82 -24.53
N THR A 31 -13.20 -15.03 -24.72
CA THR A 31 -13.18 -15.73 -26.03
C THR A 31 -13.83 -17.10 -25.93
N LYS A 32 -14.42 -17.55 -27.05
CA LYS A 32 -14.90 -18.90 -27.20
C LYS A 32 -14.13 -19.53 -28.36
N VAL A 33 -13.48 -20.66 -28.11
CA VAL A 33 -12.72 -21.41 -29.11
C VAL A 33 -13.48 -22.68 -29.47
N GLU A 34 -13.79 -22.84 -30.77
CA GLU A 34 -14.38 -24.03 -31.34
C GLU A 34 -13.43 -24.61 -32.36
N ASN A 35 -12.98 -25.84 -32.16
CA ASN A 35 -12.14 -26.57 -33.10
C ASN A 35 -12.98 -27.50 -33.95
N THR A 36 -13.04 -27.25 -35.26
CA THR A 36 -13.68 -28.16 -36.21
C THR A 36 -12.63 -29.01 -36.90
N TYR A 37 -12.64 -30.30 -36.62
CA TYR A 37 -11.78 -31.29 -37.25
C TYR A 37 -12.34 -31.65 -38.64
N LEU A 38 -11.70 -31.16 -39.70
CA LEU A 38 -12.12 -31.34 -41.09
C LEU A 38 -11.75 -32.73 -41.63
N ARG A 39 -12.25 -33.81 -41.00
CA ARG A 39 -11.93 -35.21 -41.30
C ARG A 39 -12.39 -35.61 -42.70
N LYS A 40 -13.55 -35.11 -43.15
CA LYS A 40 -14.11 -35.34 -44.49
C LYS A 40 -13.15 -34.86 -45.59
N LYS A 41 -12.31 -33.88 -45.34
CA LYS A 41 -11.34 -33.37 -46.31
C LYS A 41 -10.20 -34.37 -46.61
N VAL A 42 -9.96 -35.31 -45.70
CA VAL A 42 -8.92 -36.35 -45.83
C VAL A 42 -9.53 -37.71 -46.24
N PHE A 43 -10.76 -37.98 -45.78
CA PHE A 43 -11.46 -39.24 -46.07
C PHE A 43 -12.95 -38.98 -46.30
N ASP A 44 -13.47 -39.23 -47.49
CA ASP A 44 -14.84 -38.89 -47.91
C ASP A 44 -15.94 -39.55 -47.06
N GLY A 45 -15.66 -40.69 -46.44
CA GLY A 45 -16.60 -41.40 -45.55
C GLY A 45 -16.58 -40.93 -44.10
N ALA A 46 -15.73 -39.95 -43.75
CA ALA A 46 -15.65 -39.42 -42.41
C ALA A 46 -16.52 -38.15 -42.24
N GLU A 47 -17.08 -37.95 -41.07
CA GLU A 47 -17.77 -36.71 -40.72
C GLU A 47 -16.83 -35.73 -40.01
N ASN A 48 -17.08 -34.43 -40.23
CA ASN A 48 -16.41 -33.38 -39.47
C ASN A 48 -16.96 -33.36 -38.05
N GLU A 49 -16.09 -33.08 -37.09
CA GLU A 49 -16.45 -32.98 -35.68
C GLU A 49 -16.04 -31.59 -35.15
N THR A 50 -16.98 -30.92 -34.49
CA THR A 50 -16.68 -29.63 -33.80
C THR A 50 -16.66 -29.86 -32.30
N VAL A 51 -15.59 -29.43 -31.67
CA VAL A 51 -15.38 -29.52 -30.22
C VAL A 51 -15.13 -28.12 -29.66
N ILE A 52 -15.82 -27.78 -28.59
CA ILE A 52 -15.57 -26.55 -27.84
C ILE A 52 -14.32 -26.77 -26.98
N ASP A 53 -13.30 -25.96 -27.21
CA ASP A 53 -11.99 -26.06 -26.56
C ASP A 53 -11.82 -25.01 -25.42
N THR A 54 -12.79 -24.12 -25.26
CA THR A 54 -12.76 -23.14 -24.17
C THR A 54 -13.23 -23.81 -22.87
N PRO A 55 -12.41 -23.79 -21.79
CA PRO A 55 -12.86 -24.28 -20.49
C PRO A 55 -14.09 -23.51 -20.02
N PRO A 56 -15.09 -24.18 -19.40
CA PRO A 56 -16.22 -23.48 -18.81
C PRO A 56 -15.74 -22.62 -17.65
N THR A 57 -16.06 -21.32 -17.68
CA THR A 57 -15.77 -20.38 -16.60
C THR A 57 -17.09 -19.87 -16.01
N GLU A 58 -17.06 -19.49 -14.73
CA GLU A 58 -18.23 -19.00 -13.99
C GLU A 58 -18.87 -17.77 -14.65
N PHE A 59 -18.06 -16.98 -15.39
CA PHE A 59 -18.47 -15.69 -15.94
C PHE A 59 -18.67 -15.69 -17.47
N ALA A 60 -18.49 -16.83 -18.15
CA ALA A 60 -18.45 -16.90 -19.62
C ALA A 60 -19.67 -16.25 -20.32
N ASP A 61 -20.87 -16.43 -19.75
CA ASP A 61 -22.12 -15.90 -20.33
C ASP A 61 -22.47 -14.48 -19.79
N ARG A 62 -21.67 -13.94 -18.85
CA ARG A 62 -21.96 -12.68 -18.14
C ARG A 62 -20.91 -11.60 -18.35
N ILE A 63 -20.02 -11.74 -19.29
CA ILE A 63 -18.89 -10.83 -19.52
C ILE A 63 -19.36 -9.41 -19.83
N THR A 64 -20.41 -9.25 -20.62
CA THR A 64 -20.97 -7.93 -20.93
C THR A 64 -21.53 -7.25 -19.67
N ASP A 65 -22.12 -8.00 -18.75
CA ASP A 65 -22.64 -7.46 -17.50
C ASP A 65 -21.51 -7.08 -16.55
N ILE A 66 -20.39 -7.81 -16.54
CA ILE A 66 -19.19 -7.43 -15.80
C ILE A 66 -18.59 -6.13 -16.33
N VAL A 67 -18.60 -5.90 -17.66
CA VAL A 67 -18.17 -4.62 -18.24
C VAL A 67 -19.07 -3.48 -17.77
N ARG A 68 -20.40 -3.66 -17.81
CA ARG A 68 -21.35 -2.65 -17.32
C ARG A 68 -21.18 -2.38 -15.82
N PHE A 69 -20.99 -3.45 -15.04
CA PHE A 69 -20.73 -3.36 -13.60
C PHE A 69 -19.46 -2.59 -13.30
N LEU A 70 -18.37 -2.87 -14.03
CA LEU A 70 -17.12 -2.11 -13.90
C LEU A 70 -17.31 -0.61 -14.15
N MET A 71 -18.11 -0.24 -15.17
CA MET A 71 -18.42 1.17 -15.45
C MET A 71 -19.26 1.80 -14.34
N ALA A 72 -20.25 1.07 -13.80
CA ALA A 72 -21.05 1.53 -12.67
C ALA A 72 -20.20 1.72 -11.41
N LEU A 73 -19.25 0.82 -11.10
CA LEU A 73 -18.30 0.98 -10.02
C LEU A 73 -17.41 2.22 -10.20
N MET A 74 -16.99 2.51 -11.43
CA MET A 74 -16.21 3.69 -11.75
C MET A 74 -16.98 4.98 -11.45
N GLU A 75 -18.26 5.06 -11.87
CA GLU A 75 -19.14 6.18 -11.58
C GLU A 75 -19.35 6.38 -10.06
N GLN A 76 -19.59 5.28 -9.34
CA GLN A 76 -19.72 5.31 -7.87
C GLN A 76 -18.44 5.83 -7.20
N ARG A 77 -17.27 5.41 -7.69
CA ARG A 77 -15.98 5.88 -7.18
C ARG A 77 -15.78 7.38 -7.42
N GLU A 78 -16.20 7.89 -8.58
CA GLU A 78 -16.13 9.33 -8.89
C GLU A 78 -17.03 10.15 -7.97
N VAL A 79 -18.26 9.70 -7.72
CA VAL A 79 -19.20 10.37 -6.81
C VAL A 79 -18.65 10.39 -5.39
N LEU A 80 -18.19 9.24 -4.90
CA LEU A 80 -17.56 9.13 -3.57
C LEU A 80 -16.32 10.03 -3.44
N SER A 81 -15.45 10.05 -4.47
CA SER A 81 -14.25 10.89 -4.45
C SER A 81 -14.57 12.37 -4.37
N LYS A 82 -15.61 12.83 -5.06
CA LYS A 82 -16.10 14.22 -4.97
C LYS A 82 -16.63 14.53 -3.58
N ALA A 83 -17.40 13.61 -2.98
CA ALA A 83 -17.94 13.77 -1.63
C ALA A 83 -16.84 13.79 -0.55
N ILE A 84 -15.83 12.90 -0.66
CA ILE A 84 -14.64 12.90 0.21
C ILE A 84 -13.89 14.24 0.09
N HIS A 85 -13.66 14.71 -1.14
CA HIS A 85 -12.97 15.97 -1.37
C HIS A 85 -13.72 17.16 -0.74
N ALA A 86 -15.04 17.22 -0.91
CA ALA A 86 -15.87 18.25 -0.29
C ALA A 86 -15.78 18.21 1.25
N ALA A 87 -15.86 17.01 1.85
CA ALA A 87 -15.73 16.83 3.29
C ALA A 87 -14.33 17.25 3.80
N LYS A 88 -13.25 16.90 3.09
CA LYS A 88 -11.89 17.31 3.43
C LYS A 88 -11.68 18.82 3.36
N ASN A 89 -12.26 19.49 2.37
CA ASN A 89 -12.15 20.94 2.21
C ASN A 89 -12.91 21.71 3.32
N ALA A 90 -13.83 21.07 4.02
CA ALA A 90 -14.55 21.65 5.16
C ALA A 90 -13.80 21.47 6.50
N LEU A 91 -12.67 20.76 6.53
CA LEU A 91 -11.89 20.53 7.72
C LEU A 91 -11.13 21.79 8.17
N PRO A 92 -10.88 21.94 9.49
CA PRO A 92 -10.06 23.03 10.02
C PRO A 92 -8.57 22.90 9.71
N ILE A 93 -8.15 21.75 9.22
CA ILE A 93 -6.75 21.42 8.87
C ILE A 93 -6.67 20.89 7.44
N ASP A 94 -5.58 21.17 6.75
CA ASP A 94 -5.25 20.50 5.49
C ASP A 94 -4.78 19.08 5.78
N MET A 95 -5.73 18.13 5.74
CA MET A 95 -5.46 16.73 6.07
C MET A 95 -4.38 16.11 5.20
N ASP A 96 -4.35 16.40 3.90
CA ASP A 96 -3.41 15.79 2.96
C ASP A 96 -1.96 16.23 3.25
N SER A 97 -1.77 17.52 3.50
CA SER A 97 -0.47 18.07 3.88
C SER A 97 -0.05 17.60 5.27
N GLU A 98 -0.96 17.61 6.25
CA GLU A 98 -0.61 17.27 7.64
C GLU A 98 -0.29 15.79 7.85
N VAL A 99 -0.89 14.87 7.12
CA VAL A 99 -0.53 13.44 7.16
C VAL A 99 0.94 13.25 6.80
N GLY A 100 1.39 13.84 5.69
CA GLY A 100 2.79 13.75 5.25
C GLY A 100 3.77 14.45 6.21
N LEU A 101 3.44 15.66 6.66
CA LEU A 101 4.25 16.42 7.61
C LEU A 101 4.34 15.72 8.97
N ASN A 102 3.26 15.09 9.43
CA ASN A 102 3.26 14.39 10.71
C ASN A 102 4.07 13.10 10.67
N ALA A 103 4.02 12.35 9.57
CA ALA A 103 4.93 11.22 9.35
C ALA A 103 6.40 11.67 9.43
N LYS A 104 6.74 12.84 8.86
CA LYS A 104 8.09 13.41 8.93
C LYS A 104 8.48 13.86 10.33
N ARG A 105 7.55 14.46 11.09
CA ARG A 105 7.76 14.79 12.52
C ARG A 105 8.10 13.54 13.33
N GLN A 106 7.38 12.45 13.16
CA GLN A 106 7.62 11.18 13.85
C GLN A 106 8.98 10.56 13.47
N GLU A 107 9.40 10.67 12.22
CA GLU A 107 10.71 10.24 11.76
C GLU A 107 11.83 11.04 12.45
N ILE A 108 11.72 12.38 12.45
CA ILE A 108 12.66 13.27 13.12
C ILE A 108 12.73 12.95 14.61
N ALA A 109 11.59 12.77 15.28
CA ALA A 109 11.53 12.44 16.69
C ALA A 109 12.28 11.14 17.02
N ARG A 110 12.18 10.12 16.16
CA ARG A 110 12.93 8.85 16.30
C ARG A 110 14.45 9.08 16.21
N VAL A 111 14.89 9.93 15.27
CA VAL A 111 16.32 10.28 15.12
C VAL A 111 16.82 11.01 16.35
N LEU A 112 16.10 12.03 16.82
CA LEU A 112 16.48 12.82 18.00
C LEU A 112 16.48 11.94 19.27
N LYS A 113 15.54 11.03 19.42
CA LYS A 113 15.51 10.06 20.51
C LYS A 113 16.77 9.19 20.48
N ARG A 114 17.09 8.58 19.33
CA ARG A 114 18.32 7.79 19.16
C ARG A 114 19.57 8.61 19.54
N MET A 115 19.64 9.88 19.12
CA MET A 115 20.77 10.76 19.52
C MET A 115 20.84 10.93 21.04
N SER A 116 19.71 11.18 21.70
CA SER A 116 19.68 11.35 23.16
C SER A 116 20.07 10.09 23.94
N ASP A 117 19.97 8.92 23.35
CA ASP A 117 20.33 7.64 23.95
C ASP A 117 21.83 7.28 23.77
N VAL A 118 22.54 7.98 22.88
CA VAL A 118 24.00 7.79 22.68
C VAL A 118 24.76 8.13 23.92
N ARG A 119 25.73 7.29 24.30
CA ARG A 119 26.60 7.49 25.48
C ARG A 119 28.06 7.59 25.06
N SER A 120 28.82 8.39 25.78
CA SER A 120 30.27 8.36 25.70
C SER A 120 30.79 7.03 26.25
N SER A 121 31.83 6.49 25.66
CA SER A 121 32.46 5.24 26.09
C SER A 121 33.96 5.30 25.91
N GLU A 122 34.65 4.51 26.71
CA GLU A 122 36.09 4.29 26.62
C GLU A 122 36.33 2.76 26.63
N VAL A 123 37.07 2.26 25.67
CA VAL A 123 37.39 0.83 25.54
C VAL A 123 38.84 0.69 25.13
N VAL A 124 39.57 -0.26 25.77
CA VAL A 124 40.89 -0.68 25.34
C VAL A 124 40.74 -1.91 24.43
N ILE A 125 41.26 -1.80 23.22
CA ILE A 125 41.27 -2.86 22.22
C ILE A 125 42.67 -3.47 22.22
N ASN A 126 42.82 -4.64 22.82
CA ASN A 126 44.09 -5.33 22.92
C ASN A 126 44.63 -5.70 21.55
N GLY A 127 45.86 -5.32 21.24
CA GLY A 127 46.50 -5.59 19.96
C GLY A 127 45.81 -4.97 18.76
N GLY A 128 44.88 -3.98 18.96
CA GLY A 128 44.09 -3.35 17.90
C GLY A 128 44.85 -2.37 17.02
N GLY A 129 46.07 -2.01 17.37
CA GLY A 129 46.94 -1.10 16.64
C GLY A 129 48.21 -1.79 16.14
N THR A 130 48.85 -1.14 15.18
CA THR A 130 50.17 -1.55 14.66
C THR A 130 51.15 -0.40 14.79
N GLY A 131 52.27 -0.65 15.47
CA GLY A 131 53.38 0.26 15.53
C GLY A 131 54.57 -0.26 14.70
N TYR A 132 55.56 0.61 14.48
CA TYR A 132 56.73 0.30 13.70
C TYR A 132 57.98 0.59 14.56
N ARG A 133 58.99 -0.27 14.47
CA ARG A 133 60.29 -0.05 15.07
C ARG A 133 61.39 -0.55 14.15
N PHE A 134 62.59 -0.04 14.31
CA PHE A 134 63.75 -0.62 13.60
C PHE A 134 64.37 -1.73 14.47
N ASN A 135 64.74 -2.82 13.84
CA ASN A 135 65.51 -3.89 14.49
C ASN A 135 66.99 -3.54 14.53
N GLN A 136 67.84 -4.42 15.10
CA GLN A 136 69.28 -4.20 15.22
C GLN A 136 70.01 -4.11 13.87
N GLU A 137 69.40 -4.62 12.82
CA GLU A 137 69.92 -4.63 11.45
C GLU A 137 69.47 -3.40 10.65
N GLY A 138 68.72 -2.47 11.26
CA GLY A 138 68.19 -1.26 10.61
C GLY A 138 66.93 -1.48 9.77
N ASN A 139 66.33 -2.66 9.81
CA ASN A 139 65.08 -2.96 9.07
C ASN A 139 63.88 -2.53 9.90
N GLN A 140 62.87 -1.97 9.22
CA GLN A 140 61.59 -1.61 9.85
C GLN A 140 60.75 -2.89 10.10
N VAL A 141 60.40 -3.13 11.36
CA VAL A 141 59.56 -4.24 11.78
C VAL A 141 58.29 -3.71 12.46
N THR A 142 57.19 -4.40 12.27
CA THR A 142 55.90 -4.10 12.87
C THR A 142 55.76 -4.74 14.27
N TYR A 143 55.03 -4.09 15.17
CA TYR A 143 54.60 -4.70 16.41
C TYR A 143 53.14 -4.36 16.70
N ARG A 144 52.44 -5.21 17.46
CA ARG A 144 51.07 -4.95 17.91
C ARG A 144 51.11 -4.09 19.16
N CYS A 145 50.15 -3.15 19.23
CA CYS A 145 49.97 -2.34 20.43
C CYS A 145 48.45 -2.23 20.74
N ASP A 146 48.14 -1.95 21.99
CA ASP A 146 46.77 -1.72 22.41
C ASP A 146 46.30 -0.33 21.96
N VAL A 147 45.00 -0.24 21.64
CA VAL A 147 44.35 1.01 21.22
C VAL A 147 43.33 1.41 22.28
N ARG A 148 43.53 2.55 22.89
CA ARG A 148 42.51 3.20 23.70
C ARG A 148 41.56 3.99 22.80
N ARG A 149 40.34 3.46 22.63
CA ARG A 149 39.28 4.10 21.85
C ARG A 149 38.37 4.89 22.80
N VAL A 150 38.35 6.20 22.63
CA VAL A 150 37.43 7.10 23.35
C VAL A 150 36.38 7.61 22.39
N THR A 151 35.11 7.31 22.67
CA THR A 151 33.97 7.83 21.93
C THR A 151 33.32 8.92 22.76
N THR A 152 33.25 10.14 22.25
CA THR A 152 32.61 11.28 22.89
C THR A 152 31.41 11.75 22.10
N ILE A 153 30.41 12.29 22.78
CA ILE A 153 29.26 12.92 22.17
C ILE A 153 29.66 14.32 21.71
N ASN A 154 29.39 14.68 20.46
CA ASN A 154 29.73 15.97 19.85
C ASN A 154 28.52 16.93 19.72
N PHE A 155 27.48 16.71 20.51
CA PHE A 155 26.27 17.53 20.54
C PHE A 155 25.80 17.76 22.00
N ASP A 156 24.95 18.79 22.20
CA ASP A 156 24.29 19.02 23.48
C ASP A 156 23.08 18.08 23.64
N ARG A 157 23.24 17.05 24.49
CA ARG A 157 22.21 16.06 24.76
C ARG A 157 20.94 16.66 25.36
N LYS A 158 21.05 17.70 26.18
CA LYS A 158 19.89 18.34 26.82
C LYS A 158 19.04 19.07 25.78
N VAL A 159 19.69 19.79 24.87
CA VAL A 159 19.02 20.47 23.76
C VAL A 159 18.31 19.44 22.87
N VAL A 160 19.00 18.39 22.44
CA VAL A 160 18.44 17.34 21.60
C VAL A 160 17.23 16.66 22.28
N ARG A 161 17.30 16.37 23.57
CA ARG A 161 16.18 15.78 24.34
C ARG A 161 14.97 16.71 24.39
N ASN A 162 15.18 18.00 24.59
CA ASN A 162 14.09 18.97 24.61
C ASN A 162 13.42 19.09 23.26
N LEU A 163 14.21 19.16 22.18
CA LEU A 163 13.69 19.18 20.80
C LEU A 163 12.92 17.89 20.46
N ALA A 164 13.43 16.73 20.88
CA ALA A 164 12.73 15.46 20.69
C ALA A 164 11.36 15.48 21.40
N ALA A 165 11.29 15.98 22.63
CA ALA A 165 10.03 16.07 23.37
C ALA A 165 9.04 17.05 22.72
N GLU A 166 9.53 18.17 22.20
CA GLU A 166 8.71 19.16 21.50
C GLU A 166 8.12 18.59 20.20
N VAL A 167 8.95 17.97 19.35
CA VAL A 167 8.52 17.36 18.08
C VAL A 167 7.52 16.23 18.34
N ASN A 168 7.78 15.36 19.35
CA ASN A 168 6.84 14.30 19.70
C ASN A 168 5.48 14.86 20.14
N ARG A 169 5.46 15.86 21.04
CA ARG A 169 4.21 16.47 21.49
C ARG A 169 3.40 17.05 20.33
N LYS A 170 4.08 17.72 19.38
CA LYS A 170 3.40 18.24 18.19
C LYS A 170 2.87 17.12 17.30
N ALA A 171 3.65 16.05 17.11
CA ALA A 171 3.21 14.89 16.32
C ALA A 171 1.98 14.21 16.95
N ASP A 172 1.97 14.03 18.27
CA ASP A 172 0.85 13.43 19.00
C ASP A 172 -0.41 14.29 18.91
N THR A 173 -0.26 15.62 19.05
CA THR A 173 -1.38 16.57 18.90
C THR A 173 -1.99 16.51 17.52
N VAL A 174 -1.18 16.52 16.46
CA VAL A 174 -1.66 16.44 15.07
C VAL A 174 -2.29 15.08 14.78
N SER A 175 -1.70 13.98 15.29
CA SER A 175 -2.31 12.65 15.15
C SER A 175 -3.71 12.60 15.74
N ALA A 176 -3.88 13.11 16.96
CA ALA A 176 -5.18 13.15 17.64
C ALA A 176 -6.21 14.02 16.88
N GLU A 177 -5.76 15.09 16.24
CA GLU A 177 -6.63 15.96 15.43
C GLU A 177 -7.04 15.30 14.11
N LEU A 178 -6.10 14.63 13.43
CA LEU A 178 -6.37 13.83 12.23
C LEU A 178 -7.38 12.71 12.53
N ASP A 179 -7.18 11.97 13.63
CA ASP A 179 -8.11 10.93 14.05
C ASP A 179 -9.51 11.47 14.34
N ARG A 180 -9.59 12.65 14.99
CA ARG A 180 -10.86 13.32 15.24
C ARG A 180 -11.56 13.73 13.95
N CYS A 181 -10.83 14.26 12.97
CA CYS A 181 -11.35 14.60 11.65
C CYS A 181 -11.88 13.37 10.92
N LEU A 182 -11.15 12.24 10.96
CA LEU A 182 -11.56 11.00 10.31
C LEU A 182 -12.88 10.44 10.83
N VAL A 183 -13.13 10.56 12.14
CA VAL A 183 -14.30 9.96 12.79
C VAL A 183 -15.52 10.90 12.83
N ASN A 184 -15.29 12.21 12.96
CA ASN A 184 -16.36 13.17 13.19
C ASN A 184 -16.80 13.96 11.96
N SER A 185 -16.09 13.84 10.82
CA SER A 185 -16.46 14.56 9.61
C SER A 185 -17.33 13.71 8.72
N ASP A 186 -18.53 14.20 8.43
CA ASP A 186 -19.50 13.53 7.60
C ASP A 186 -19.19 13.69 6.11
N VAL A 187 -19.30 12.58 5.38
CA VAL A 187 -19.25 12.51 3.92
C VAL A 187 -20.68 12.29 3.40
N ALA A 188 -21.14 13.20 2.57
CA ALA A 188 -22.47 13.14 1.96
C ALA A 188 -22.50 12.09 0.83
N TYR A 189 -22.46 10.83 1.21
CA TYR A 189 -22.52 9.68 0.31
C TYR A 189 -23.28 8.54 0.98
N GLU A 190 -24.18 7.92 0.23
CA GLU A 190 -24.93 6.73 0.62
C GLU A 190 -24.38 5.52 -0.13
N ALA A 191 -23.93 4.52 0.62
CA ALA A 191 -23.32 3.32 0.08
C ALA A 191 -24.41 2.40 -0.50
N PRO A 192 -24.33 1.99 -1.79
CA PRO A 192 -25.33 1.12 -2.39
C PRO A 192 -25.25 -0.35 -1.91
N PHE A 193 -24.16 -0.76 -1.26
CA PHE A 193 -23.97 -2.11 -0.73
C PHE A 193 -23.06 -2.10 0.50
N ASP A 194 -23.01 -3.20 1.26
CA ASP A 194 -22.15 -3.31 2.42
C ASP A 194 -20.67 -3.52 2.00
N VAL A 195 -19.77 -2.90 2.73
CA VAL A 195 -18.32 -3.00 2.49
C VAL A 195 -17.78 -4.43 2.68
N ASN A 196 -18.50 -5.27 3.40
CA ASN A 196 -18.10 -6.65 3.68
C ASN A 196 -18.65 -7.66 2.66
N ASP A 197 -19.62 -7.27 1.80
CA ASP A 197 -20.18 -8.16 0.78
C ASP A 197 -19.08 -8.57 -0.22
N SER A 198 -19.13 -9.81 -0.70
CA SER A 198 -18.22 -10.32 -1.72
C SER A 198 -18.50 -9.74 -3.10
N PHE A 199 -17.56 -9.90 -4.03
CA PHE A 199 -17.77 -9.54 -5.44
C PHE A 199 -18.99 -10.25 -6.03
N ALA A 200 -19.13 -11.55 -5.78
CA ALA A 200 -20.22 -12.35 -6.33
C ALA A 200 -21.59 -11.88 -5.82
N GLU A 201 -21.71 -11.52 -4.54
CA GLU A 201 -22.95 -10.99 -3.95
C GLU A 201 -23.33 -9.65 -4.57
N ILE A 202 -22.37 -8.69 -4.62
CA ILE A 202 -22.62 -7.35 -5.16
C ILE A 202 -22.93 -7.40 -6.66
N PHE A 203 -22.14 -8.17 -7.43
CA PHE A 203 -22.37 -8.35 -8.87
C PHE A 203 -23.67 -9.08 -9.13
N GLY A 204 -24.04 -10.08 -8.32
CA GLY A 204 -25.32 -10.79 -8.40
C GLY A 204 -26.50 -9.86 -8.25
N ALA A 205 -26.49 -9.03 -7.19
CA ALA A 205 -27.53 -8.02 -6.95
C ALA A 205 -27.63 -7.00 -8.10
N TYR A 206 -26.49 -6.49 -8.57
CA TYR A 206 -26.44 -5.57 -9.72
C TYR A 206 -27.08 -6.17 -10.98
N ALA A 207 -26.74 -7.42 -11.30
CA ALA A 207 -27.26 -8.08 -12.50
C ALA A 207 -28.76 -8.39 -12.40
N GLU A 208 -29.29 -8.70 -11.21
CA GLU A 208 -30.72 -8.86 -10.97
C GLU A 208 -31.51 -7.57 -11.17
N GLU A 209 -30.93 -6.42 -10.80
CA GLU A 209 -31.55 -5.11 -11.03
C GLU A 209 -31.62 -4.77 -12.52
N GLN A 210 -30.54 -5.02 -13.27
CA GLN A 210 -30.51 -4.78 -14.73
C GLN A 210 -31.42 -5.72 -15.52
N GLY A 211 -31.69 -6.92 -15.03
CA GLY A 211 -32.59 -7.87 -15.66
C GLY A 211 -34.07 -7.56 -15.47
N LYS A 212 -34.39 -6.56 -14.65
CA LYS A 212 -35.80 -6.08 -14.39
C LYS A 212 -36.18 -4.88 -15.25
N GLU A 213 -35.23 -4.25 -15.94
CA GLU A 213 -35.45 -3.19 -16.93
C GLU A 213 -35.59 -3.79 -18.35
#